data_e722b99ee64559bdef5226f2c97b0bcd
#
_entry.id   e722b99ee64559bdef5226f2c97b0bcd
#
_cell.length_a   1.000
_cell.length_b   1.000
_cell.length_c   1.000
_cell.angle_alpha   90.00
_cell.angle_beta   90.00
_cell.angle_gamma   90.00
#
_symmetry.space_group_name_H-M   'P 1'
#
loop_
_entity.id
_entity.type
_entity.pdbx_description
1 polymer ?
#
loop_
_entity_poly.entity_id
_entity_poly.type
_entity_poly.pdbx_seq_one_letter_code
_entity_poly.pdbx_strand_id
1 'polypeptide(L)'
;MKSLLINSCPWLRDYRRLIYLACLLITLPGGQTLAQVVIQETESLHSDRPEAWAMNYVTSATLLSGFGVPRSRAPGSIAVGAELDWVPQLSSTQQRVAFSGTDQVDLNKAPIFGRPRVTIGLPWRFALTLSYVPPIRIFGVKPNLFAFALERPLYERNAWAIGMRMYGQIGNVEGAITCPGDVVQFSPGSPENLYGCEKKSADKLSQHSAGLELSGAYRIERLRGLTPYIAVAGNFLDTQVGVNAQTFGILDRNRLEAETWTFSASVGATYPLTNKLMLSVGMFYSPLWVTRPPATSSQNDAFINVRALLTYQLN
;
A
#
# COMPACT_ATOMS: atom_id res chain seq x y z
N MET A 1 26.73 25.71 -91.26
CA MET A 1 25.44 25.18 -91.75
C MET A 1 24.84 24.26 -90.72
N LYS A 2 23.59 24.56 -90.41
CA LYS A 2 22.56 23.71 -89.70
C LYS A 2 22.80 23.41 -88.24
N SER A 3 22.18 24.23 -87.41
CA SER A 3 21.61 23.99 -86.14
C SER A 3 20.59 22.82 -86.20
N LEU A 4 20.59 21.96 -85.18
CA LEU A 4 19.44 21.14 -84.89
C LEU A 4 19.05 21.29 -83.41
N LEU A 5 17.92 21.95 -83.29
CA LEU A 5 17.12 22.06 -82.09
C LEU A 5 16.73 20.67 -81.58
N ILE A 6 17.05 20.39 -80.35
CA ILE A 6 16.36 19.34 -79.61
C ILE A 6 15.48 20.04 -78.57
N ASN A 7 14.23 20.21 -78.96
CA ASN A 7 13.16 20.73 -78.10
C ASN A 7 12.72 19.67 -77.07
N SER A 8 12.73 20.05 -75.85
CA SER A 8 11.75 19.84 -74.80
C SER A 8 11.14 18.42 -74.71
N CYS A 9 11.68 17.65 -73.80
CA CYS A 9 10.97 16.60 -73.16
C CYS A 9 10.51 17.05 -71.73
N PRO A 10 9.23 17.36 -71.52
CA PRO A 10 8.75 17.90 -70.21
C PRO A 10 8.89 16.92 -69.05
N TRP A 11 9.08 15.65 -69.31
CA TRP A 11 9.17 14.56 -68.34
C TRP A 11 10.49 14.54 -67.53
N LEU A 12 11.56 15.14 -68.01
CA LEU A 12 12.85 15.16 -67.34
C LEU A 12 12.92 16.23 -66.22
N ARG A 13 11.94 17.12 -66.15
CA ARG A 13 11.90 18.19 -65.12
C ARG A 13 11.37 17.70 -63.78
N ASP A 14 10.50 16.69 -63.80
CA ASP A 14 9.91 16.10 -62.60
C ASP A 14 10.83 15.09 -61.92
N TYR A 15 11.66 14.36 -62.70
CA TYR A 15 12.65 13.45 -62.13
C TYR A 15 13.73 14.12 -61.28
N ARG A 16 14.12 15.34 -61.63
CA ARG A 16 15.08 16.12 -60.83
C ARG A 16 14.50 16.51 -59.49
N ARG A 17 13.22 16.83 -59.42
CA ARG A 17 12.55 17.17 -58.15
C ARG A 17 12.36 15.91 -57.29
N LEU A 18 12.08 14.77 -57.85
CA LEU A 18 11.97 13.48 -57.16
C LEU A 18 13.34 13.02 -56.61
N ILE A 19 14.42 13.20 -57.32
CA ILE A 19 15.77 12.88 -56.87
C ILE A 19 16.19 13.79 -55.71
N TYR A 20 15.88 15.08 -55.75
CA TYR A 20 16.16 15.98 -54.63
C TYR A 20 15.31 15.67 -53.39
N LEU A 21 14.05 15.28 -53.56
CA LEU A 21 13.20 14.82 -52.45
C LEU A 21 13.68 13.47 -51.87
N ALA A 22 14.11 12.54 -52.68
CA ALA A 22 14.68 11.25 -52.26
C ALA A 22 16.03 11.44 -51.53
N CYS A 23 16.90 12.37 -51.97
CA CYS A 23 18.14 12.71 -51.31
C CYS A 23 17.91 13.45 -49.97
N LEU A 24 16.83 14.26 -49.87
CA LEU A 24 16.51 14.95 -48.59
C LEU A 24 15.96 13.99 -47.54
N LEU A 25 15.33 12.87 -47.92
CA LEU A 25 14.84 11.85 -46.99
C LEU A 25 15.96 10.93 -46.46
N ILE A 26 17.11 10.87 -47.14
CA ILE A 26 18.26 10.03 -46.74
C ILE A 26 19.18 10.78 -45.75
N THR A 27 19.05 12.11 -45.61
CA THR A 27 19.87 12.93 -44.71
C THR A 27 19.19 13.34 -43.40
N LEU A 28 18.06 12.69 -43.05
CA LEU A 28 17.59 12.74 -41.67
C LEU A 28 18.63 12.00 -40.84
N PRO A 29 19.33 12.66 -39.90
CA PRO A 29 20.17 11.95 -38.97
C PRO A 29 19.22 10.95 -38.26
N GLY A 30 19.41 9.65 -38.53
CA GLY A 30 18.76 8.62 -37.78
C GLY A 30 19.16 8.83 -36.34
N GLY A 31 18.29 9.50 -35.58
CA GLY A 31 18.44 9.57 -34.15
C GLY A 31 18.49 8.12 -33.69
N GLN A 32 19.65 7.65 -33.32
CA GLN A 32 19.81 6.38 -32.64
C GLN A 32 19.05 6.56 -31.34
N THR A 33 17.76 6.20 -31.34
CA THR A 33 17.07 5.90 -30.10
C THR A 33 17.81 4.72 -29.50
N LEU A 34 18.75 5.03 -28.60
CA LEU A 34 19.35 3.99 -27.76
C LEU A 34 18.18 3.28 -27.10
N ALA A 35 17.95 2.04 -27.50
CA ALA A 35 16.89 1.24 -26.89
C ALA A 35 17.27 1.09 -25.42
N GLN A 36 16.46 1.70 -24.56
CA GLN A 36 16.65 1.58 -23.12
C GLN A 36 16.47 0.12 -22.76
N VAL A 37 17.46 -0.47 -22.10
CA VAL A 37 17.37 -1.84 -21.59
C VAL A 37 16.31 -1.85 -20.46
N VAL A 38 15.31 -2.69 -20.60
CA VAL A 38 14.25 -2.89 -19.61
C VAL A 38 14.38 -4.28 -19.05
N ILE A 39 14.49 -4.40 -17.72
CA ILE A 39 14.43 -5.67 -17.02
C ILE A 39 13.03 -5.76 -16.40
N GLN A 40 12.34 -6.88 -16.61
CA GLN A 40 11.02 -7.13 -16.07
C GLN A 40 10.90 -8.62 -15.73
N GLU A 41 11.01 -8.93 -14.46
CA GLU A 41 10.83 -10.27 -13.91
C GLU A 41 9.79 -10.22 -12.78
N THR A 42 9.14 -11.36 -12.53
CA THR A 42 8.24 -11.52 -11.39
C THR A 42 8.80 -12.61 -10.49
N GLU A 43 9.04 -12.25 -9.22
CA GLU A 43 9.54 -13.17 -8.20
C GLU A 43 8.47 -13.38 -7.13
N SER A 44 8.09 -14.62 -6.88
CA SER A 44 7.25 -15.00 -5.74
C SER A 44 8.14 -15.23 -4.52
N LEU A 45 7.89 -14.44 -3.48
CA LEU A 45 8.68 -14.44 -2.27
C LEU A 45 8.10 -15.41 -1.23
N HIS A 46 8.98 -16.14 -0.56
CA HIS A 46 8.59 -16.84 0.66
C HIS A 46 8.23 -15.81 1.75
N SER A 47 7.22 -16.12 2.58
CA SER A 47 6.62 -15.18 3.54
C SER A 47 7.58 -14.64 4.62
N ASP A 48 8.69 -15.32 4.87
CA ASP A 48 9.73 -14.91 5.83
C ASP A 48 10.93 -14.16 5.19
N ARG A 49 10.90 -13.91 3.88
CA ARG A 49 11.87 -13.04 3.23
C ARG A 49 11.73 -11.61 3.78
N PRO A 50 12.85 -10.87 3.95
CA PRO A 50 12.81 -9.49 4.43
C PRO A 50 11.90 -8.56 3.62
N GLU A 51 11.87 -8.71 2.30
CA GLU A 51 11.00 -7.95 1.40
C GLU A 51 9.52 -8.28 1.66
N ALA A 52 9.18 -9.57 1.77
CA ALA A 52 7.82 -10.03 2.08
C ALA A 52 7.36 -9.55 3.45
N TRP A 53 8.25 -9.63 4.45
CA TRP A 53 8.00 -9.08 5.78
C TRP A 53 7.67 -7.59 5.73
N ALA A 54 8.42 -6.78 4.97
CA ALA A 54 8.18 -5.35 4.85
C ALA A 54 6.82 -5.04 4.21
N MET A 55 6.46 -5.76 3.14
CA MET A 55 5.15 -5.64 2.50
C MET A 55 4.01 -5.99 3.47
N ASN A 56 4.16 -7.08 4.23
CA ASN A 56 3.19 -7.53 5.22
C ASN A 56 3.11 -6.58 6.42
N TYR A 57 4.24 -5.98 6.84
CA TYR A 57 4.30 -4.97 7.90
C TYR A 57 3.46 -3.74 7.53
N VAL A 58 3.68 -3.17 6.35
CA VAL A 58 2.94 -2.00 5.87
C VAL A 58 1.46 -2.34 5.68
N THR A 59 1.13 -3.52 5.16
CA THR A 59 -0.27 -3.95 4.97
C THR A 59 -0.98 -4.19 6.30
N SER A 60 -0.29 -4.73 7.31
CA SER A 60 -0.84 -4.94 8.66
C SER A 60 -1.23 -3.61 9.33
N ALA A 61 -0.53 -2.51 9.03
CA ALA A 61 -0.89 -1.18 9.52
C ALA A 61 -2.26 -0.70 9.03
N THR A 62 -2.76 -1.23 7.93
CA THR A 62 -4.00 -0.77 7.28
C THR A 62 -5.19 -1.72 7.43
N LEU A 63 -5.05 -2.85 8.15
CA LEU A 63 -6.13 -3.82 8.36
C LEU A 63 -7.32 -3.22 9.10
N LEU A 64 -8.54 -3.49 8.62
CA LEU A 64 -9.79 -2.95 9.18
C LEU A 64 -10.31 -3.77 10.37
N SER A 65 -9.45 -4.07 11.34
CA SER A 65 -9.73 -4.91 12.53
C SER A 65 -9.31 -4.22 13.83
N GLY A 66 -9.77 -4.77 14.97
CA GLY A 66 -9.31 -4.33 16.29
C GLY A 66 -9.91 -3.02 16.81
N PHE A 67 -11.14 -2.67 16.45
CA PHE A 67 -11.80 -1.42 16.84
C PHE A 67 -13.07 -1.61 17.69
N GLY A 68 -13.02 -2.49 18.64
CA GLY A 68 -14.15 -2.80 19.49
C GLY A 68 -15.08 -3.86 18.89
N VAL A 69 -16.12 -4.20 19.64
CA VAL A 69 -17.09 -5.22 19.27
C VAL A 69 -18.21 -4.63 18.41
N PRO A 70 -18.58 -5.29 17.31
CA PRO A 70 -19.78 -4.92 16.55
C PRO A 70 -21.00 -4.84 17.45
N ARG A 71 -21.79 -3.79 17.28
CA ARG A 71 -23.05 -3.57 18.03
C ARG A 71 -24.22 -3.54 17.08
N SER A 72 -25.38 -3.97 17.57
CA SER A 72 -26.65 -3.82 16.84
C SER A 72 -26.89 -2.38 16.50
N ARG A 73 -27.23 -2.12 15.23
CA ARG A 73 -27.64 -0.83 14.69
C ARG A 73 -29.00 -0.94 14.06
N ALA A 74 -29.81 0.12 14.17
CA ALA A 74 -31.08 0.16 13.45
C ALA A 74 -30.81 0.16 11.93
N PRO A 75 -31.61 -0.56 11.13
CA PRO A 75 -31.50 -0.50 9.67
C PRO A 75 -31.63 0.94 9.16
N GLY A 76 -30.71 1.34 8.27
CA GLY A 76 -30.65 2.71 7.73
C GLY A 76 -29.95 3.73 8.65
N SER A 77 -29.53 3.35 9.87
CA SER A 77 -28.73 4.23 10.71
C SER A 77 -27.34 4.45 10.12
N ILE A 78 -26.81 5.65 10.26
CA ILE A 78 -25.50 6.05 9.70
C ILE A 78 -24.63 6.58 10.82
N ALA A 79 -23.38 6.11 10.85
CA ALA A 79 -22.33 6.69 11.67
C ALA A 79 -21.12 7.04 10.80
N VAL A 80 -20.46 8.13 11.14
CA VAL A 80 -19.18 8.52 10.53
C VAL A 80 -18.07 8.37 11.54
N GLY A 81 -16.86 8.02 11.09
CA GLY A 81 -15.73 7.82 11.97
C GLY A 81 -14.44 8.32 11.35
N ALA A 82 -13.49 8.63 12.22
CA ALA A 82 -12.10 8.92 11.87
C ALA A 82 -11.19 7.98 12.65
N GLU A 83 -10.38 7.23 11.93
CA GLU A 83 -9.37 6.36 12.46
C GLU A 83 -8.02 7.04 12.40
N LEU A 84 -7.22 6.87 13.45
CA LEU A 84 -5.83 7.30 13.55
C LEU A 84 -5.03 6.18 14.21
N ASP A 85 -3.99 5.74 13.52
CA ASP A 85 -3.11 4.67 13.97
C ASP A 85 -1.69 5.21 14.06
N TRP A 86 -1.06 4.99 15.20
CA TRP A 86 0.36 5.29 15.37
C TRP A 86 1.20 4.06 15.03
N VAL A 87 2.07 4.22 14.02
CA VAL A 87 2.98 3.16 13.55
C VAL A 87 4.34 3.38 14.20
N PRO A 88 4.85 2.43 15.01
CA PRO A 88 6.16 2.55 15.63
C PRO A 88 7.28 2.70 14.61
N GLN A 89 8.32 3.44 14.98
CA GLN A 89 9.52 3.53 14.18
C GLN A 89 10.30 2.22 14.21
N LEU A 90 10.73 1.77 13.05
CA LEU A 90 11.60 0.61 12.88
C LEU A 90 13.06 1.00 13.10
N SER A 91 13.82 0.12 13.74
CA SER A 91 15.27 0.22 13.86
C SER A 91 15.96 0.07 12.50
N SER A 92 17.21 0.48 12.40
CA SER A 92 18.01 0.31 11.18
C SER A 92 18.12 -1.16 10.75
N THR A 93 18.18 -2.09 11.72
CA THR A 93 18.19 -3.53 11.42
C THR A 93 16.87 -4.01 10.83
N GLN A 94 15.74 -3.52 11.35
CA GLN A 94 14.41 -3.86 10.83
C GLN A 94 14.16 -3.28 9.45
N GLN A 95 14.77 -2.16 9.13
CA GLN A 95 14.69 -1.52 7.82
C GLN A 95 15.58 -2.18 6.74
N ARG A 96 16.42 -3.15 7.09
CA ARG A 96 17.17 -3.96 6.12
C ARG A 96 16.24 -4.98 5.48
N VAL A 97 15.61 -4.59 4.37
CA VAL A 97 14.57 -5.38 3.71
C VAL A 97 14.74 -5.49 2.20
N ALA A 98 15.61 -4.72 1.56
CA ALA A 98 15.90 -4.88 0.15
C ALA A 98 17.08 -5.85 -0.10
N PHE A 99 17.12 -6.43 -1.30
CA PHE A 99 18.15 -7.37 -1.74
C PHE A 99 18.42 -8.49 -0.72
N SER A 100 17.35 -9.18 -0.32
CA SER A 100 17.38 -10.24 0.71
C SER A 100 17.85 -9.75 2.08
N GLY A 101 17.59 -8.50 2.43
CA GLY A 101 17.92 -7.92 3.74
C GLY A 101 19.33 -7.36 3.86
N THR A 102 20.03 -7.15 2.74
CA THR A 102 21.37 -6.55 2.73
C THR A 102 21.33 -5.03 2.64
N ASP A 103 20.25 -4.45 2.11
CA ASP A 103 20.10 -3.01 1.97
C ASP A 103 18.93 -2.45 2.78
N GLN A 104 19.07 -1.19 3.18
CA GLN A 104 18.13 -0.50 4.04
C GLN A 104 17.13 0.32 3.22
N VAL A 105 15.84 0.10 3.50
CA VAL A 105 14.72 0.90 2.96
C VAL A 105 14.09 1.70 4.09
N ASP A 106 13.89 3.00 3.89
CA ASP A 106 13.19 3.84 4.86
C ASP A 106 11.69 3.52 4.90
N LEU A 107 11.29 2.68 5.83
CA LEU A 107 9.91 2.30 6.11
C LEU A 107 9.24 3.23 7.15
N ASN A 108 9.98 4.17 7.73
CA ASN A 108 9.50 5.09 8.77
C ASN A 108 8.85 6.36 8.19
N LYS A 109 8.59 6.42 6.88
CA LYS A 109 8.05 7.60 6.19
C LYS A 109 6.68 8.05 6.70
N ALA A 110 5.84 7.13 7.15
CA ALA A 110 4.49 7.42 7.60
C ALA A 110 4.26 6.94 9.04
N PRO A 111 4.64 7.74 10.06
CA PRO A 111 4.48 7.35 11.47
C PRO A 111 3.01 7.34 11.92
N ILE A 112 2.12 7.93 11.14
CA ILE A 112 0.68 7.98 11.41
C ILE A 112 -0.06 7.55 10.16
N PHE A 113 -0.97 6.58 10.31
CA PHE A 113 -1.96 6.23 9.31
C PHE A 113 -3.32 6.72 9.76
N GLY A 114 -4.12 7.25 8.84
CA GLY A 114 -5.47 7.71 9.15
C GLY A 114 -6.41 7.53 7.98
N ARG A 115 -7.69 7.25 8.31
CA ARG A 115 -8.73 7.11 7.29
C ARG A 115 -10.12 7.46 7.84
N PRO A 116 -10.99 8.08 7.01
CA PRO A 116 -12.40 8.22 7.32
C PRO A 116 -13.14 6.90 7.14
N ARG A 117 -14.22 6.72 7.88
CA ARG A 117 -15.13 5.58 7.82
C ARG A 117 -16.58 6.03 7.81
N VAL A 118 -17.40 5.26 7.11
CA VAL A 118 -18.88 5.36 7.18
C VAL A 118 -19.42 3.98 7.51
N THR A 119 -20.25 3.89 8.54
CA THR A 119 -20.91 2.64 8.93
C THR A 119 -22.40 2.80 8.77
N ILE A 120 -23.04 1.85 8.09
CA ILE A 120 -24.48 1.83 7.78
C ILE A 120 -25.09 0.60 8.44
N GLY A 121 -26.13 0.80 9.25
CA GLY A 121 -26.93 -0.29 9.81
C GLY A 121 -27.76 -0.97 8.72
N LEU A 122 -27.71 -2.30 8.70
CA LEU A 122 -28.45 -3.15 7.75
C LEU A 122 -29.51 -3.99 8.48
N PRO A 123 -30.49 -4.60 7.76
CA PRO A 123 -31.38 -5.60 8.31
C PRO A 123 -30.62 -6.77 8.98
N TRP A 124 -31.31 -7.55 9.81
CA TRP A 124 -30.78 -8.73 10.53
C TRP A 124 -29.58 -8.45 11.43
N ARG A 125 -29.49 -7.22 11.96
CA ARG A 125 -28.41 -6.77 12.87
C ARG A 125 -27.05 -6.71 12.21
N PHE A 126 -26.96 -6.68 10.89
CA PHE A 126 -25.70 -6.41 10.20
C PHE A 126 -25.38 -4.92 10.17
N ALA A 127 -24.11 -4.60 10.02
CA ALA A 127 -23.63 -3.27 9.68
C ALA A 127 -22.57 -3.37 8.60
N LEU A 128 -22.59 -2.45 7.64
CA LEU A 128 -21.59 -2.32 6.59
C LEU A 128 -20.74 -1.08 6.90
N THR A 129 -19.44 -1.30 7.05
CA THR A 129 -18.46 -0.21 7.17
C THR A 129 -17.69 -0.08 5.87
N LEU A 130 -17.61 1.15 5.36
CA LEU A 130 -16.82 1.52 4.19
C LEU A 130 -15.78 2.55 4.59
N SER A 131 -14.60 2.46 3.99
CA SER A 131 -13.49 3.36 4.25
C SER A 131 -12.68 3.60 2.98
N TYR A 132 -12.22 4.83 2.78
CA TYR A 132 -11.41 5.17 1.61
C TYR A 132 -10.31 6.16 1.97
N VAL A 133 -9.09 5.84 1.60
CA VAL A 133 -7.94 6.74 1.68
C VAL A 133 -7.65 7.25 0.27
N PRO A 134 -7.93 8.53 -0.01
CA PRO A 134 -7.76 9.10 -1.35
C PRO A 134 -6.27 9.25 -1.72
N PRO A 135 -5.95 9.36 -3.03
CA PRO A 135 -4.58 9.42 -3.54
C PRO A 135 -3.93 10.80 -3.32
N ILE A 136 -3.89 11.24 -2.08
CA ILE A 136 -3.24 12.48 -1.65
C ILE A 136 -1.82 12.15 -1.17
N ARG A 137 -0.81 12.84 -1.68
CA ARG A 137 0.58 12.60 -1.28
C ARG A 137 0.85 13.19 0.10
N ILE A 138 1.18 12.33 1.06
CA ILE A 138 1.51 12.68 2.45
C ILE A 138 2.80 11.94 2.81
N PHE A 139 3.77 12.62 3.42
CA PHE A 139 5.08 12.06 3.79
C PHE A 139 5.82 11.34 2.64
N GLY A 140 5.65 11.82 1.41
CA GLY A 140 6.31 11.24 0.23
C GLY A 140 5.62 10.02 -0.38
N VAL A 141 4.58 9.48 0.25
CA VAL A 141 3.77 8.35 -0.22
C VAL A 141 2.38 8.83 -0.67
N LYS A 142 1.79 8.12 -1.63
CA LYS A 142 0.47 8.42 -2.21
C LYS A 142 -0.39 7.15 -2.11
N PRO A 143 -1.19 7.02 -1.04
CA PRO A 143 -2.10 5.90 -0.88
C PRO A 143 -3.30 6.04 -1.81
N ASN A 144 -3.92 4.90 -2.16
CA ASN A 144 -5.21 4.80 -2.80
C ASN A 144 -5.83 3.48 -2.33
N LEU A 145 -6.47 3.50 -1.16
CA LEU A 145 -6.92 2.30 -0.48
C LEU A 145 -8.43 2.36 -0.22
N PHE A 146 -9.13 1.35 -0.65
CA PHE A 146 -10.53 1.12 -0.34
C PHE A 146 -10.67 -0.10 0.58
N ALA A 147 -11.39 0.05 1.68
CA ALA A 147 -11.66 -1.03 2.62
C ALA A 147 -13.14 -1.11 2.97
N PHE A 148 -13.60 -2.31 3.26
CA PHE A 148 -14.96 -2.58 3.68
C PHE A 148 -14.97 -3.62 4.82
N ALA A 149 -16.01 -3.57 5.65
CA ALA A 149 -16.28 -4.61 6.63
C ALA A 149 -17.78 -4.87 6.75
N LEU A 150 -18.15 -6.14 6.84
CA LEU A 150 -19.48 -6.58 7.22
C LEU A 150 -19.41 -7.09 8.65
N GLU A 151 -20.20 -6.49 9.51
CA GLU A 151 -20.16 -6.68 10.96
C GLU A 151 -21.49 -7.22 11.46
N ARG A 152 -21.45 -8.10 12.47
CA ARG A 152 -22.65 -8.61 13.14
C ARG A 152 -22.38 -8.88 14.61
N PRO A 153 -23.18 -8.36 15.55
CA PRO A 153 -23.20 -8.87 16.92
C PRO A 153 -23.81 -10.28 16.94
N LEU A 154 -23.08 -11.22 17.49
CA LEU A 154 -23.53 -12.61 17.66
C LEU A 154 -24.30 -12.77 18.96
N TYR A 155 -23.84 -12.08 20.02
CA TYR A 155 -24.42 -12.10 21.33
C TYR A 155 -24.35 -10.70 21.96
N GLU A 156 -25.48 -10.21 22.45
CA GLU A 156 -25.59 -8.96 23.22
C GLU A 156 -26.61 -9.19 24.32
N ARG A 157 -26.14 -9.44 25.53
CA ARG A 157 -27.01 -9.61 26.68
C ARG A 157 -26.34 -9.08 27.94
N ASN A 158 -27.08 -8.32 28.75
CA ASN A 158 -26.56 -7.62 29.92
C ASN A 158 -25.35 -6.74 29.53
N ALA A 159 -24.23 -6.94 30.24
CA ALA A 159 -23.00 -6.21 30.00
C ALA A 159 -22.07 -6.86 28.94
N TRP A 160 -22.36 -8.07 28.48
CA TRP A 160 -21.53 -8.82 27.56
C TRP A 160 -21.93 -8.60 26.11
N ALA A 161 -20.95 -8.49 25.24
CA ALA A 161 -21.13 -8.49 23.80
C ALA A 161 -20.07 -9.37 23.14
N ILE A 162 -20.49 -10.16 22.15
CA ILE A 162 -19.63 -10.92 21.25
C ILE A 162 -20.04 -10.56 19.83
N GLY A 163 -19.09 -10.30 18.96
CA GLY A 163 -19.33 -9.94 17.58
C GLY A 163 -18.33 -10.52 16.61
N MET A 164 -18.74 -10.57 15.37
CA MET A 164 -17.94 -11.03 14.23
C MET A 164 -17.86 -9.91 13.20
N ARG A 165 -16.69 -9.77 12.59
CA ARG A 165 -16.42 -8.84 11.49
C ARG A 165 -15.67 -9.58 10.40
N MET A 166 -16.21 -9.56 9.18
CA MET A 166 -15.51 -9.94 7.96
C MET A 166 -15.11 -8.66 7.25
N TYR A 167 -13.86 -8.55 6.83
CA TYR A 167 -13.36 -7.34 6.21
C TYR A 167 -12.42 -7.63 5.06
N GLY A 168 -12.25 -6.64 4.21
CA GLY A 168 -11.30 -6.68 3.10
C GLY A 168 -10.81 -5.28 2.73
N GLN A 169 -9.68 -5.27 2.07
CA GLN A 169 -9.06 -4.06 1.53
C GLN A 169 -8.47 -4.35 0.17
N ILE A 170 -8.58 -3.38 -0.73
CA ILE A 170 -7.93 -3.36 -2.03
C ILE A 170 -7.33 -1.99 -2.26
N GLY A 171 -6.23 -1.94 -3.00
CA GLY A 171 -5.63 -0.68 -3.39
C GLY A 171 -4.12 -0.74 -3.46
N ASN A 172 -3.50 0.42 -3.45
CA ASN A 172 -2.07 0.54 -3.58
C ASN A 172 -1.53 1.80 -2.91
N VAL A 173 -0.22 1.80 -2.69
CA VAL A 173 0.56 2.96 -2.22
C VAL A 173 1.71 3.18 -3.20
N GLU A 174 1.80 4.39 -3.76
CA GLU A 174 2.90 4.81 -4.64
C GLU A 174 3.94 5.59 -3.84
N GLY A 175 5.22 5.34 -4.12
CA GLY A 175 6.33 6.05 -3.47
C GLY A 175 7.67 5.79 -4.15
N ALA A 176 8.70 6.52 -3.76
CA ALA A 176 10.07 6.27 -4.18
C ALA A 176 10.72 5.36 -3.11
N ILE A 177 10.65 4.06 -3.32
CA ILE A 177 11.16 3.04 -2.40
C ILE A 177 12.57 2.62 -2.85
N THR A 178 12.70 2.20 -4.10
CA THR A 178 13.96 1.71 -4.69
C THR A 178 14.99 2.82 -4.86
N CYS A 179 14.57 3.97 -5.42
CA CYS A 179 15.44 5.13 -5.63
C CYS A 179 14.84 6.36 -4.95
N PRO A 180 15.11 6.57 -3.66
CA PRO A 180 14.62 7.73 -2.92
C PRO A 180 15.32 9.02 -3.36
N GLY A 181 14.68 10.16 -3.09
CA GLY A 181 15.09 11.46 -3.61
C GLY A 181 16.41 12.01 -3.05
N ASP A 182 16.81 11.56 -1.87
CA ASP A 182 18.08 11.86 -1.21
C ASP A 182 19.25 11.08 -1.80
N VAL A 183 19.01 9.88 -2.32
CA VAL A 183 20.05 9.04 -2.96
C VAL A 183 20.38 9.56 -4.37
N VAL A 184 19.38 9.96 -5.15
CA VAL A 184 19.58 10.38 -6.57
C VAL A 184 20.37 11.69 -6.74
N GLN A 185 20.66 12.41 -5.67
CA GLN A 185 21.53 13.60 -5.72
C GLN A 185 23.02 13.24 -5.79
N PHE A 186 23.39 11.98 -5.51
CA PHE A 186 24.75 11.49 -5.58
C PHE A 186 25.02 10.76 -6.89
N SER A 187 26.26 10.76 -7.34
CA SER A 187 26.65 10.09 -8.58
C SER A 187 26.39 8.59 -8.53
N PRO A 188 25.86 7.98 -9.60
CA PRO A 188 25.68 6.54 -9.69
C PRO A 188 26.97 5.78 -9.38
N GLY A 189 26.91 4.80 -8.46
CA GLY A 189 28.05 3.99 -8.03
C GLY A 189 28.89 4.62 -6.91
N SER A 190 28.54 5.82 -6.38
CA SER A 190 29.16 6.36 -5.17
C SER A 190 28.73 5.57 -3.91
N PRO A 191 29.43 5.70 -2.78
CA PRO A 191 29.05 5.05 -1.52
C PRO A 191 27.60 5.37 -1.07
N GLU A 192 27.10 6.56 -1.40
CA GLU A 192 25.75 7.02 -1.07
C GLU A 192 24.71 6.60 -2.10
N ASN A 193 25.15 6.12 -3.29
CA ASN A 193 24.30 5.69 -4.40
C ASN A 193 24.85 4.42 -5.05
N LEU A 194 25.04 3.38 -4.27
CA LEU A 194 25.64 2.10 -4.70
C LEU A 194 24.84 1.44 -5.83
N TYR A 195 23.52 1.58 -5.83
CA TYR A 195 22.63 0.97 -6.82
C TYR A 195 22.46 1.80 -8.09
N GLY A 196 23.20 2.91 -8.20
CA GLY A 196 23.23 3.70 -9.43
C GLY A 196 21.89 4.35 -9.79
N CYS A 197 21.14 4.79 -8.80
CA CYS A 197 19.89 5.52 -9.00
C CYS A 197 20.14 6.82 -9.78
N GLU A 198 19.51 6.96 -10.95
CA GLU A 198 19.66 8.14 -11.80
C GLU A 198 18.53 9.15 -11.60
N LYS A 199 17.36 8.66 -11.21
CA LYS A 199 16.18 9.49 -10.90
C LYS A 199 15.30 8.79 -9.86
N LYS A 200 14.45 9.59 -9.22
CA LYS A 200 13.45 9.12 -8.27
C LYS A 200 12.60 8.02 -8.88
N SER A 201 12.49 6.90 -8.19
CA SER A 201 11.62 5.80 -8.61
C SER A 201 10.14 6.14 -8.42
N ALA A 202 9.29 5.40 -9.13
CA ALA A 202 7.84 5.47 -9.03
C ALA A 202 7.29 4.07 -8.73
N ASP A 203 7.70 3.53 -7.58
CA ASP A 203 7.34 2.19 -7.15
C ASP A 203 5.91 2.15 -6.63
N LYS A 204 5.30 0.98 -6.74
CA LYS A 204 3.90 0.77 -6.35
C LYS A 204 3.77 -0.49 -5.50
N LEU A 205 3.36 -0.33 -4.25
CA LEU A 205 2.96 -1.42 -3.37
C LEU A 205 1.45 -1.63 -3.50
N SER A 206 1.02 -2.71 -4.12
CA SER A 206 -0.37 -3.18 -4.10
C SER A 206 -0.62 -3.93 -2.80
N GLN A 207 -1.77 -3.63 -2.15
CA GLN A 207 -2.15 -4.19 -0.87
C GLN A 207 -3.58 -4.74 -0.97
N HIS A 208 -3.68 -6.05 -1.10
CA HIS A 208 -4.97 -6.73 -1.01
C HIS A 208 -4.99 -7.54 0.27
N SER A 209 -6.08 -7.49 0.99
CA SER A 209 -6.24 -8.29 2.21
C SER A 209 -7.69 -8.67 2.44
N ALA A 210 -7.88 -9.79 3.10
CA ALA A 210 -9.16 -10.23 3.63
C ALA A 210 -8.97 -10.79 5.03
N GLY A 211 -9.98 -10.66 5.89
CA GLY A 211 -9.89 -11.18 7.24
C GLY A 211 -11.24 -11.46 7.88
N LEU A 212 -11.19 -12.30 8.89
CA LEU A 212 -12.32 -12.65 9.76
C LEU A 212 -11.91 -12.44 11.21
N GLU A 213 -12.62 -11.56 11.91
CA GLU A 213 -12.40 -11.20 13.31
C GLU A 213 -13.54 -11.72 14.19
N LEU A 214 -13.19 -12.26 15.34
CA LEU A 214 -14.06 -12.52 16.46
C LEU A 214 -13.66 -11.63 17.63
N SER A 215 -14.62 -10.97 18.25
CA SER A 215 -14.38 -10.00 19.32
C SER A 215 -15.35 -10.18 20.48
N GLY A 216 -14.87 -9.91 21.70
CA GLY A 216 -15.65 -9.94 22.92
C GLY A 216 -15.43 -8.68 23.76
N ALA A 217 -16.46 -8.20 24.44
CA ALA A 217 -16.41 -7.02 25.29
C ALA A 217 -17.32 -7.15 26.51
N TYR A 218 -16.97 -6.36 27.52
CA TYR A 218 -17.75 -6.23 28.74
C TYR A 218 -17.99 -4.77 29.10
N ARG A 219 -19.25 -4.34 29.21
CA ARG A 219 -19.62 -2.97 29.55
C ARG A 219 -19.62 -2.75 31.05
N ILE A 220 -18.85 -1.77 31.51
CA ILE A 220 -18.74 -1.41 32.93
C ILE A 220 -19.59 -0.16 33.19
N GLU A 221 -20.82 -0.35 33.68
CA GLU A 221 -21.76 0.75 33.91
C GLU A 221 -21.25 1.77 34.94
N ARG A 222 -20.55 1.30 35.98
CA ARG A 222 -19.95 2.17 37.03
C ARG A 222 -18.92 3.15 36.46
N LEU A 223 -18.32 2.84 35.32
CA LEU A 223 -17.36 3.69 34.62
C LEU A 223 -17.99 4.38 33.40
N ARG A 224 -19.24 4.81 33.54
CA ARG A 224 -20.02 5.52 32.48
C ARG A 224 -20.11 4.71 31.18
N GLY A 225 -20.18 3.39 31.27
CA GLY A 225 -20.27 2.52 30.10
C GLY A 225 -18.95 2.27 29.38
N LEU A 226 -17.79 2.49 30.02
CA LEU A 226 -16.50 2.01 29.51
C LEU A 226 -16.62 0.53 29.14
N THR A 227 -16.18 0.20 27.94
CA THR A 227 -16.33 -1.14 27.39
C THR A 227 -14.98 -1.66 26.93
N PRO A 228 -14.19 -2.30 27.82
CA PRO A 228 -13.00 -3.04 27.41
C PRO A 228 -13.36 -4.17 26.45
N TYR A 229 -12.47 -4.45 25.50
CA TYR A 229 -12.63 -5.51 24.50
C TYR A 229 -11.33 -6.22 24.21
N ILE A 230 -11.49 -7.43 23.71
CA ILE A 230 -10.45 -8.21 23.05
C ILE A 230 -10.96 -8.65 21.68
N ALA A 231 -10.05 -8.81 20.73
CA ALA A 231 -10.37 -9.35 19.41
C ALA A 231 -9.23 -10.21 18.88
N VAL A 232 -9.58 -11.22 18.10
CA VAL A 232 -8.63 -12.06 17.37
C VAL A 232 -9.12 -12.19 15.94
N ALA A 233 -8.21 -12.18 14.97
CA ALA A 233 -8.56 -12.31 13.56
C ALA A 233 -7.56 -13.19 12.81
N GLY A 234 -8.06 -13.95 11.82
CA GLY A 234 -7.26 -14.53 10.76
C GLY A 234 -7.25 -13.61 9.55
N ASN A 235 -6.08 -13.41 8.96
CA ASN A 235 -5.87 -12.51 7.83
C ASN A 235 -5.17 -13.24 6.68
N PHE A 236 -5.64 -12.99 5.47
CA PHE A 236 -4.95 -13.29 4.23
C PHE A 236 -4.43 -11.97 3.64
N LEU A 237 -3.14 -11.90 3.38
CA LEU A 237 -2.45 -10.77 2.79
C LEU A 237 -1.91 -11.20 1.43
N ASP A 238 -2.29 -10.49 0.39
CA ASP A 238 -1.78 -10.61 -0.98
C ASP A 238 -1.17 -9.27 -1.35
N THR A 239 0.15 -9.23 -1.37
CA THR A 239 0.94 -8.01 -1.52
C THR A 239 1.89 -8.12 -2.71
N GLN A 240 2.03 -7.02 -3.45
CA GLN A 240 2.90 -6.96 -4.60
C GLN A 240 3.62 -5.61 -4.67
N VAL A 241 4.94 -5.62 -4.79
CA VAL A 241 5.74 -4.43 -5.12
C VAL A 241 6.10 -4.47 -6.59
N GLY A 242 5.64 -3.46 -7.34
CA GLY A 242 6.12 -3.18 -8.69
C GLY A 242 7.20 -2.11 -8.63
N VAL A 243 8.41 -2.46 -8.96
CA VAL A 243 9.54 -1.54 -9.10
C VAL A 243 9.39 -0.74 -10.38
N ASN A 244 9.71 0.54 -10.34
CA ASN A 244 9.85 1.39 -11.52
C ASN A 244 10.99 2.39 -11.26
N ALA A 245 12.21 1.88 -11.41
CA ALA A 245 13.45 2.59 -11.09
C ALA A 245 14.39 2.61 -12.29
N GLN A 246 15.16 3.67 -12.44
CA GLN A 246 16.24 3.76 -13.42
C GLN A 246 17.57 3.71 -12.70
N THR A 247 18.36 2.67 -12.99
CA THR A 247 19.64 2.38 -12.36
C THR A 247 20.68 2.03 -13.42
N PHE A 248 21.83 2.72 -13.44
CA PHE A 248 22.92 2.48 -14.42
C PHE A 248 22.44 2.39 -15.88
N GLY A 249 21.54 3.27 -16.30
CA GLY A 249 20.97 3.30 -17.66
C GLY A 249 19.91 2.23 -17.95
N ILE A 250 19.62 1.33 -17.00
CA ILE A 250 18.66 0.26 -17.10
C ILE A 250 17.35 0.68 -16.44
N LEU A 251 16.23 0.40 -17.07
CA LEU A 251 14.91 0.55 -16.46
C LEU A 251 14.48 -0.75 -15.80
N ASP A 252 14.47 -0.77 -14.47
CA ASP A 252 14.00 -1.87 -13.66
C ASP A 252 12.48 -1.80 -13.49
N ARG A 253 11.76 -2.86 -13.90
CA ARG A 253 10.31 -3.05 -13.77
C ARG A 253 9.97 -4.39 -13.12
N ASN A 254 10.84 -4.87 -12.25
CA ASN A 254 10.63 -6.12 -11.55
C ASN A 254 9.40 -6.06 -10.63
N ARG A 255 8.82 -7.22 -10.37
CA ARG A 255 7.71 -7.41 -9.45
C ARG A 255 8.08 -8.43 -8.39
N LEU A 256 7.80 -8.08 -7.15
CA LEU A 256 7.92 -8.97 -6.02
C LEU A 256 6.53 -9.25 -5.47
N GLU A 257 6.15 -10.51 -5.34
CA GLU A 257 4.82 -10.93 -4.89
C GLU A 257 4.95 -11.77 -3.62
N ALA A 258 4.07 -11.54 -2.65
CA ALA A 258 4.03 -12.32 -1.42
C ALA A 258 2.59 -12.57 -0.98
N GLU A 259 2.24 -13.83 -0.80
CA GLU A 259 0.98 -14.27 -0.19
C GLU A 259 1.27 -14.80 1.21
N THR A 260 0.53 -14.32 2.21
CA THR A 260 0.78 -14.65 3.60
C THR A 260 -0.53 -14.83 4.37
N TRP A 261 -0.63 -15.94 5.10
CA TRP A 261 -1.62 -16.10 6.14
C TRP A 261 -1.01 -15.68 7.48
N THR A 262 -1.70 -14.79 8.18
CA THR A 262 -1.30 -14.35 9.52
C THR A 262 -2.51 -14.24 10.43
N PHE A 263 -2.26 -14.13 11.72
CA PHE A 263 -3.32 -13.79 12.66
C PHE A 263 -3.04 -12.43 13.29
N SER A 264 -4.06 -11.84 13.91
CA SER A 264 -3.87 -10.63 14.69
C SER A 264 -4.68 -10.70 15.98
N ALA A 265 -4.22 -10.00 16.99
CA ALA A 265 -4.90 -9.84 18.26
C ALA A 265 -5.00 -8.38 18.62
N SER A 266 -6.07 -7.98 19.30
CA SER A 266 -6.25 -6.61 19.76
C SER A 266 -6.83 -6.58 21.15
N VAL A 267 -6.41 -5.61 21.93
CA VAL A 267 -6.97 -5.30 23.25
C VAL A 267 -7.19 -3.79 23.33
N GLY A 268 -8.30 -3.36 23.89
CA GLY A 268 -8.60 -1.94 24.00
C GLY A 268 -9.87 -1.67 24.79
N ALA A 269 -10.34 -0.43 24.68
CA ALA A 269 -11.59 -0.01 25.29
C ALA A 269 -12.34 0.98 24.42
N THR A 270 -13.65 0.91 24.43
CA THR A 270 -14.56 1.90 23.86
C THR A 270 -15.20 2.72 24.98
N TYR A 271 -15.19 4.03 24.84
CA TYR A 271 -15.77 4.96 25.80
C TYR A 271 -16.79 5.89 25.12
N PRO A 272 -18.05 5.96 25.61
CA PRO A 272 -19.02 6.92 25.10
C PRO A 272 -18.70 8.30 25.66
N LEU A 273 -18.23 9.20 24.81
CA LEU A 273 -18.00 10.62 25.17
C LEU A 273 -19.32 11.37 25.32
N THR A 274 -20.27 11.06 24.47
CA THR A 274 -21.67 11.54 24.52
C THR A 274 -22.61 10.42 24.07
N ASN A 275 -23.90 10.66 24.03
CA ASN A 275 -24.89 9.71 23.49
C ASN A 275 -24.68 9.38 22.00
N LYS A 276 -23.98 10.27 21.26
CA LYS A 276 -23.73 10.12 19.83
C LYS A 276 -22.26 9.94 19.47
N LEU A 277 -21.34 10.24 20.38
CA LEU A 277 -19.92 10.26 20.11
C LEU A 277 -19.21 9.18 20.95
N MET A 278 -18.49 8.30 20.31
CA MET A 278 -17.73 7.21 20.93
C MET A 278 -16.26 7.30 20.52
N LEU A 279 -15.37 7.04 21.50
CA LEU A 279 -13.95 6.88 21.28
C LEU A 279 -13.57 5.43 21.59
N SER A 280 -12.93 4.76 20.62
CA SER A 280 -12.27 3.47 20.83
C SER A 280 -10.77 3.65 20.74
N VAL A 281 -10.04 3.10 21.71
CA VAL A 281 -8.56 3.08 21.70
C VAL A 281 -8.13 1.66 22.00
N GLY A 282 -7.13 1.18 21.27
CA GLY A 282 -6.63 -0.17 21.44
C GLY A 282 -5.23 -0.35 20.92
N MET A 283 -4.61 -1.44 21.35
CA MET A 283 -3.36 -1.94 20.83
C MET A 283 -3.66 -3.11 19.91
N PHE A 284 -2.98 -3.14 18.78
CA PHE A 284 -3.07 -4.19 17.78
C PHE A 284 -1.71 -4.88 17.66
N TYR A 285 -1.73 -6.19 17.53
CA TYR A 285 -0.57 -7.07 17.37
C TYR A 285 -0.79 -8.01 16.20
N SER A 286 0.19 -8.13 15.32
CA SER A 286 0.22 -9.14 14.25
C SER A 286 1.61 -9.75 14.19
N PRO A 287 1.78 -11.06 14.48
CA PRO A 287 3.07 -11.72 14.37
C PRO A 287 3.45 -11.82 12.88
N LEU A 288 4.66 -11.36 12.60
CA LEU A 288 5.27 -11.48 11.29
C LEU A 288 6.62 -12.18 11.47
N TRP A 289 6.93 -13.09 10.56
CA TRP A 289 8.16 -13.87 10.61
C TRP A 289 9.13 -13.38 9.55
N VAL A 290 10.41 -13.34 9.88
CA VAL A 290 11.45 -12.87 8.96
C VAL A 290 12.78 -13.58 9.20
N THR A 291 13.47 -13.93 8.12
CA THR A 291 14.82 -14.45 8.11
C THR A 291 15.76 -13.38 7.56
N ARG A 292 16.43 -12.62 8.43
CA ARG A 292 17.40 -11.58 8.02
C ARG A 292 18.83 -12.10 8.11
N PRO A 293 19.69 -11.89 7.10
CA PRO A 293 21.10 -12.22 7.20
C PRO A 293 21.79 -11.53 8.39
N PRO A 294 22.71 -12.17 9.11
CA PRO A 294 23.26 -13.52 8.85
C PRO A 294 22.44 -14.70 9.44
N ALA A 295 21.27 -14.45 9.99
CA ALA A 295 20.43 -15.53 10.54
C ALA A 295 19.97 -16.49 9.44
N THR A 296 19.93 -17.79 9.78
CA THR A 296 19.48 -18.87 8.89
C THR A 296 18.09 -19.41 9.29
N SER A 297 17.53 -18.89 10.38
CA SER A 297 16.23 -19.28 10.89
C SER A 297 15.30 -18.06 10.99
N SER A 298 14.03 -18.30 10.74
CA SER A 298 13.00 -17.30 10.84
C SER A 298 12.76 -16.87 12.30
N GLN A 299 12.64 -15.56 12.52
CA GLN A 299 12.41 -14.95 13.82
C GLN A 299 11.08 -14.16 13.77
N ASN A 300 10.38 -14.09 14.90
CA ASN A 300 9.20 -13.27 15.03
C ASN A 300 9.62 -11.80 15.18
N ASP A 301 9.23 -10.98 14.23
CA ASP A 301 9.38 -9.52 14.25
C ASP A 301 8.00 -8.89 13.99
N ALA A 302 7.21 -8.84 15.05
CA ALA A 302 5.79 -8.56 14.97
C ALA A 302 5.50 -7.09 14.67
N PHE A 303 4.41 -6.86 13.95
CA PHE A 303 3.81 -5.54 13.86
C PHE A 303 2.97 -5.25 15.12
N ILE A 304 3.25 -4.13 15.78
CA ILE A 304 2.48 -3.63 16.93
C ILE A 304 2.15 -2.17 16.67
N ASN A 305 0.90 -1.77 16.88
CA ASN A 305 0.54 -0.35 16.84
C ASN A 305 -0.56 0.00 17.84
N VAL A 306 -0.72 1.30 18.07
CA VAL A 306 -1.83 1.87 18.84
C VAL A 306 -2.82 2.49 17.86
N ARG A 307 -4.09 2.15 18.02
CA ARG A 307 -5.20 2.59 17.15
C ARG A 307 -6.22 3.36 17.95
N ALA A 308 -6.72 4.43 17.35
CA ALA A 308 -7.82 5.22 17.88
C ALA A 308 -8.91 5.38 16.79
N LEU A 309 -10.16 5.24 17.19
CA LEU A 309 -11.32 5.45 16.32
C LEU A 309 -12.34 6.35 17.05
N LEU A 310 -12.56 7.51 16.48
CA LEU A 310 -13.65 8.39 16.90
C LEU A 310 -14.85 8.14 15.99
N THR A 311 -16.02 7.81 16.57
CA THR A 311 -17.25 7.51 15.81
C THR A 311 -18.38 8.44 16.28
N TYR A 312 -19.06 9.08 15.32
CA TYR A 312 -20.23 9.92 15.56
C TYR A 312 -21.45 9.32 14.89
N GLN A 313 -22.51 9.10 15.68
CA GLN A 313 -23.82 8.61 15.19
C GLN A 313 -24.65 9.79 14.66
N LEU A 314 -25.02 9.73 13.38
CA LEU A 314 -25.80 10.81 12.75
C LEU A 314 -27.28 10.72 13.11
N ASN A 315 -27.87 9.52 13.07
CA ASN A 315 -29.30 9.23 13.32
C ASN A 315 -29.49 7.92 14.06
#